data_1a674fff8791088c499a4ee65a2530eb
#
_entry.id   1a674fff8791088c499a4ee65a2530eb
#
_cell.length_a   1.000
_cell.length_b   1.000
_cell.length_c   1.000
_cell.angle_alpha   90.00
_cell.angle_beta   90.00
_cell.angle_gamma   90.00
#
_symmetry.space_group_name_H-M   'P 1'
#
loop_
_entity.id
_entity.type
_entity.pdbx_description
1 polymer ?
#
loop_
_entity_poly.entity_id
_entity_poly.type
_entity_poly.pdbx_seq_one_letter_code
_entity_poly.pdbx_strand_id
1 'polypeptide(L)'
;MSCKHTSYTKTIILCLQKVKHLVNWTKFQKNRTMKKGILLTLLMMAFAATAQESVLLRLNYNKADNYVTSIELKQSMGAQGGMSMTMFMNSNVSSVNDQSIMLESKVESVVINMNQGGMVMDYDSNKSSEELDQMGQMMKSQFDPILKATIYNSVDRYGNVLEVKVEPSLPGMEQFTGGQNAINFPEEEVSIGSSWESESENQGMKIVTKYTVANINDGMISLDIAGDVSGIGTGTLIGKSTVEISSGVQTNATIEMNLSAQGIEMNLITTSTMKKI
;
A
#
# COMPACT_ATOMS: atom_id res chain seq x y z
N MET A 1 17.82 48.04 -7.48
CA MET A 1 16.96 46.90 -7.10
C MET A 1 16.98 46.77 -5.61
N SER A 2 16.08 47.45 -4.96
CA SER A 2 15.92 47.39 -3.49
C SER A 2 14.42 47.56 -3.21
N CYS A 3 13.88 46.67 -2.49
CA CYS A 3 12.61 46.72 -1.77
C CYS A 3 11.94 45.33 -1.74
N LYS A 4 12.19 44.56 -0.69
CA LYS A 4 11.25 43.53 -0.19
C LYS A 4 11.54 43.07 1.24
N HIS A 5 12.30 43.85 2.05
CA HIS A 5 12.61 43.46 3.43
C HIS A 5 11.78 44.17 4.51
N THR A 6 10.82 45.06 4.15
CA THR A 6 10.12 45.93 5.11
C THR A 6 8.77 45.37 5.58
N SER A 7 8.25 44.28 5.05
CA SER A 7 6.91 43.78 5.41
C SER A 7 6.90 42.85 6.63
N TYR A 8 7.95 42.06 6.83
CA TYR A 8 7.99 41.09 7.94
C TYR A 8 8.24 41.73 9.31
N THR A 9 9.03 42.80 9.36
CA THR A 9 9.34 43.53 10.61
C THR A 9 8.11 44.26 11.18
N LYS A 10 7.20 44.78 10.35
CA LYS A 10 5.96 45.39 10.81
C LYS A 10 4.99 44.43 11.45
N THR A 11 4.89 43.21 10.92
CA THR A 11 3.99 42.15 11.45
C THR A 11 4.48 41.64 12.82
N ILE A 12 5.80 41.48 12.98
CA ILE A 12 6.39 41.05 14.26
C ILE A 12 6.23 42.13 15.33
N ILE A 13 6.41 43.41 14.98
CA ILE A 13 6.24 44.53 15.93
C ILE A 13 4.78 44.67 16.37
N LEU A 14 3.79 44.45 15.48
CA LEU A 14 2.37 44.45 15.82
C LEU A 14 1.97 43.26 16.71
N CYS A 15 2.58 42.09 16.52
CA CYS A 15 2.37 40.93 17.40
C CYS A 15 2.97 41.20 18.81
N LEU A 16 4.16 41.77 18.89
CA LEU A 16 4.81 42.11 20.17
C LEU A 16 4.08 43.23 20.92
N GLN A 17 3.46 44.18 20.23
CA GLN A 17 2.62 45.20 20.88
C GLN A 17 1.31 44.62 21.43
N LYS A 18 0.67 43.66 20.71
CA LYS A 18 -0.51 42.96 21.24
C LYS A 18 -0.18 42.09 22.45
N VAL A 19 0.97 41.44 22.45
CA VAL A 19 1.44 40.66 23.61
C VAL A 19 1.75 41.57 24.82
N LYS A 20 2.33 42.75 24.61
CA LYS A 20 2.52 43.71 25.69
C LYS A 20 1.20 44.23 26.28
N HIS A 21 0.16 44.40 25.48
CA HIS A 21 -1.16 44.78 25.97
C HIS A 21 -1.83 43.67 26.80
N LEU A 22 -1.65 42.40 26.41
CA LEU A 22 -2.13 41.23 27.16
C LEU A 22 -1.38 41.08 28.51
N VAL A 23 -0.08 41.36 28.54
CA VAL A 23 0.74 41.26 29.75
C VAL A 23 0.44 42.39 30.72
N ASN A 24 0.02 43.58 30.26
CA ASN A 24 -0.38 44.69 31.15
C ASN A 24 -1.78 44.48 31.76
N TRP A 25 -2.65 43.66 31.17
CA TRP A 25 -3.96 43.35 31.74
C TRP A 25 -3.87 42.37 32.93
N THR A 26 -2.77 41.61 33.06
CA THR A 26 -2.53 40.69 34.18
C THR A 26 -1.96 41.32 35.44
N LYS A 27 -1.73 42.65 35.47
CA LYS A 27 -1.32 43.39 36.69
C LYS A 27 -2.47 43.74 37.63
N PHE A 28 -3.71 43.47 37.20
CA PHE A 28 -4.87 43.68 38.07
C PHE A 28 -5.47 42.32 38.43
N GLN A 29 -4.98 41.71 39.42
CA GLN A 29 -5.59 40.89 40.46
C GLN A 29 -4.57 39.96 41.12
N LYS A 30 -4.16 40.39 42.30
CA LYS A 30 -3.35 39.64 43.24
C LYS A 30 -4.22 38.55 43.92
N ASN A 31 -4.60 37.48 43.16
CA ASN A 31 -5.23 36.32 43.75
C ASN A 31 -4.37 35.08 43.45
N ARG A 32 -3.69 34.58 44.47
CA ARG A 32 -2.79 33.44 44.43
C ARG A 32 -3.50 32.12 44.04
N THR A 33 -4.81 32.06 44.13
CA THR A 33 -5.63 30.88 43.79
C THR A 33 -5.91 30.74 42.29
N MET A 34 -6.08 31.86 41.54
CA MET A 34 -6.32 31.81 40.09
C MET A 34 -5.09 31.37 39.29
N LYS A 35 -3.88 31.69 39.74
CA LYS A 35 -2.64 31.25 39.06
C LYS A 35 -2.46 29.74 39.13
N LYS A 36 -2.88 29.10 40.22
CA LYS A 36 -2.84 27.63 40.35
C LYS A 36 -3.89 26.92 39.48
N GLY A 37 -5.07 27.54 39.29
CA GLY A 37 -6.13 27.01 38.43
C GLY A 37 -5.76 27.03 36.93
N ILE A 38 -5.18 28.13 36.44
CA ILE A 38 -4.76 28.30 35.05
C ILE A 38 -3.59 27.36 34.75
N LEU A 39 -2.65 27.16 35.68
CA LEU A 39 -1.54 26.23 35.50
C LEU A 39 -2.04 24.75 35.44
N LEU A 40 -3.05 24.42 36.26
CA LEU A 40 -3.64 23.08 36.29
C LEU A 40 -4.45 22.78 35.02
N THR A 41 -5.20 23.77 34.48
CA THR A 41 -5.93 23.61 33.20
C THR A 41 -4.98 23.53 32.01
N LEU A 42 -3.89 24.28 31.99
CA LEU A 42 -2.85 24.15 30.96
C LEU A 42 -2.14 22.76 31.03
N LEU A 43 -1.90 22.27 32.24
CA LEU A 43 -1.32 20.94 32.44
C LEU A 43 -2.28 19.85 32.03
N MET A 44 -3.59 19.96 32.30
CA MET A 44 -4.61 18.99 31.83
C MET A 44 -4.81 19.01 30.31
N MET A 45 -4.69 20.17 29.65
CA MET A 45 -4.73 20.25 28.18
C MET A 45 -3.50 19.61 27.54
N ALA A 46 -2.33 19.61 28.20
CA ALA A 46 -1.13 18.93 27.72
C ALA A 46 -1.25 17.39 27.78
N PHE A 47 -2.02 16.86 28.73
CA PHE A 47 -2.30 15.40 28.81
C PHE A 47 -3.38 14.93 27.85
N ALA A 48 -4.29 15.79 27.39
CA ALA A 48 -5.31 15.43 26.41
C ALA A 48 -4.73 15.27 24.99
N ALA A 49 -3.53 15.78 24.72
CA ALA A 49 -2.89 15.68 23.40
C ALA A 49 -2.14 14.35 23.15
N THR A 50 -2.10 13.43 24.13
CA THR A 50 -1.31 12.18 24.02
C THR A 50 -2.14 10.90 23.94
N ALA A 51 -3.46 10.99 23.82
CA ALA A 51 -4.32 9.80 23.61
C ALA A 51 -4.54 9.52 22.11
N GLN A 52 -3.51 9.65 21.30
CA GLN A 52 -3.57 9.15 19.92
C GLN A 52 -3.38 7.66 19.99
N GLU A 53 -4.38 6.90 19.51
CA GLU A 53 -4.29 5.45 19.40
C GLU A 53 -3.07 5.09 18.57
N SER A 54 -2.15 4.30 19.14
CA SER A 54 -1.00 3.76 18.44
C SER A 54 -1.16 2.26 18.28
N VAL A 55 -0.71 1.71 17.18
CA VAL A 55 -0.79 0.29 16.86
C VAL A 55 0.53 -0.22 16.32
N LEU A 56 0.90 -1.42 16.73
CA LEU A 56 2.04 -2.16 16.19
C LEU A 56 1.57 -3.04 15.05
N LEU A 57 2.00 -2.75 13.83
CA LEU A 57 1.63 -3.53 12.65
C LEU A 57 2.58 -4.70 12.47
N ARG A 58 2.06 -5.93 12.52
CA ARG A 58 2.80 -7.18 12.29
C ARG A 58 1.92 -8.21 11.60
N LEU A 59 2.51 -9.00 10.73
CA LEU A 59 1.85 -10.21 10.23
C LEU A 59 1.70 -11.19 11.39
N ASN A 60 0.46 -11.58 11.67
CA ASN A 60 0.09 -12.46 12.75
C ASN A 60 -0.88 -13.54 12.25
N TYR A 61 -0.41 -14.33 11.30
CA TYR A 61 -1.14 -15.47 10.76
C TYR A 61 -1.14 -16.62 11.76
N ASN A 62 -2.17 -17.46 11.71
CA ASN A 62 -2.19 -18.75 12.39
C ASN A 62 -1.96 -19.87 11.39
N LYS A 63 -1.28 -20.94 11.84
CA LYS A 63 -1.13 -22.14 11.02
C LYS A 63 -2.51 -22.68 10.63
N ALA A 64 -2.65 -23.11 9.38
CA ALA A 64 -3.86 -23.59 8.72
C ALA A 64 -4.90 -22.51 8.43
N ASP A 65 -4.61 -21.22 8.64
CA ASP A 65 -5.44 -20.14 8.09
C ASP A 65 -5.47 -20.24 6.57
N ASN A 66 -6.65 -20.03 6.00
CA ASN A 66 -6.87 -20.03 4.55
C ASN A 66 -7.38 -18.67 4.11
N TYR A 67 -6.88 -18.20 2.96
CA TYR A 67 -7.23 -16.91 2.39
C TYR A 67 -7.58 -17.05 0.92
N VAL A 68 -8.60 -16.33 0.49
CA VAL A 68 -8.91 -16.09 -0.93
C VAL A 68 -8.48 -14.68 -1.28
N THR A 69 -7.68 -14.56 -2.34
CA THR A 69 -7.24 -13.28 -2.88
C THR A 69 -7.78 -13.11 -4.29
N SER A 70 -8.37 -11.94 -4.57
CA SER A 70 -8.71 -11.49 -5.93
C SER A 70 -7.81 -10.30 -6.28
N ILE A 71 -7.19 -10.36 -7.45
CA ILE A 71 -6.35 -9.29 -8.00
C ILE A 71 -6.94 -8.91 -9.36
N GLU A 72 -7.30 -7.65 -9.52
CA GLU A 72 -7.70 -7.06 -10.79
C GLU A 72 -6.62 -6.06 -11.23
N LEU A 73 -6.08 -6.26 -12.42
CA LEU A 73 -5.15 -5.37 -13.09
C LEU A 73 -5.83 -4.77 -14.32
N LYS A 74 -5.84 -3.45 -14.43
CA LYS A 74 -6.24 -2.72 -15.63
C LYS A 74 -5.05 -1.92 -16.15
N GLN A 75 -4.71 -2.13 -17.40
CA GLN A 75 -3.67 -1.40 -18.10
C GLN A 75 -4.27 -0.64 -19.26
N SER A 76 -3.93 0.64 -19.38
CA SER A 76 -4.29 1.50 -20.50
C SER A 76 -3.04 2.10 -21.14
N MET A 77 -2.99 2.09 -22.46
CA MET A 77 -1.93 2.74 -23.26
C MET A 77 -2.54 3.79 -24.19
N GLY A 78 -3.54 4.53 -23.68
CA GLY A 78 -4.25 5.56 -24.42
C GLY A 78 -4.88 5.05 -25.70
N ALA A 79 -4.60 5.68 -26.84
CA ALA A 79 -5.17 5.31 -28.14
C ALA A 79 -4.73 3.92 -28.65
N GLN A 80 -3.69 3.32 -28.07
CA GLN A 80 -3.23 1.99 -28.44
C GLN A 80 -4.08 0.86 -27.84
N GLY A 81 -4.99 1.21 -26.92
CA GLY A 81 -5.88 0.25 -26.27
C GLY A 81 -5.46 -0.09 -24.85
N GLY A 82 -5.86 -1.27 -24.39
CA GLY A 82 -5.59 -1.69 -23.03
C GLY A 82 -5.88 -3.17 -22.80
N MET A 83 -5.64 -3.58 -21.55
CA MET A 83 -5.84 -4.94 -21.06
C MET A 83 -6.45 -4.88 -19.66
N SER A 84 -7.32 -5.82 -19.35
CA SER A 84 -7.68 -6.14 -17.97
C SER A 84 -7.38 -7.61 -17.69
N MET A 85 -6.89 -7.90 -16.50
CA MET A 85 -6.67 -9.25 -16.00
C MET A 85 -7.26 -9.36 -14.60
N THR A 86 -8.03 -10.41 -14.38
CA THR A 86 -8.50 -10.78 -13.04
C THR A 86 -7.93 -12.15 -12.68
N MET A 87 -7.33 -12.27 -11.51
CA MET A 87 -6.76 -13.49 -10.98
C MET A 87 -7.33 -13.80 -9.61
N PHE A 88 -7.72 -15.05 -9.39
CA PHE A 88 -8.12 -15.57 -8.09
C PHE A 88 -7.07 -16.55 -7.58
N MET A 89 -6.73 -16.41 -6.31
CA MET A 89 -5.73 -17.25 -5.64
C MET A 89 -6.26 -17.74 -4.30
N ASN A 90 -5.96 -19.00 -3.98
CA ASN A 90 -6.13 -19.54 -2.64
C ASN A 90 -4.76 -19.68 -1.98
N SER A 91 -4.65 -19.25 -0.72
CA SER A 91 -3.42 -19.33 0.07
C SER A 91 -3.71 -20.02 1.40
N ASN A 92 -2.87 -20.98 1.76
CA ASN A 92 -2.88 -21.67 3.05
C ASN A 92 -1.61 -21.30 3.83
N VAL A 93 -1.74 -21.01 5.12
CA VAL A 93 -0.60 -20.83 6.02
C VAL A 93 -0.10 -22.18 6.49
N SER A 94 0.95 -22.70 5.84
CA SER A 94 1.47 -24.06 6.11
C SER A 94 2.33 -24.12 7.38
N SER A 95 3.07 -23.05 7.68
CA SER A 95 3.82 -22.96 8.93
C SER A 95 3.97 -21.52 9.43
N VAL A 96 4.08 -21.38 10.74
CA VAL A 96 4.38 -20.15 11.46
C VAL A 96 5.41 -20.44 12.51
N ASN A 97 6.52 -19.68 12.53
CA ASN A 97 7.53 -19.71 13.56
C ASN A 97 7.97 -18.28 13.92
N ASP A 98 8.95 -18.13 14.79
CA ASP A 98 9.37 -16.80 15.27
C ASP A 98 10.02 -15.94 14.18
N GLN A 99 10.61 -16.56 13.16
CA GLN A 99 11.38 -15.89 12.12
C GLN A 99 10.62 -15.77 10.79
N SER A 100 9.68 -16.69 10.51
CA SER A 100 9.01 -16.74 9.22
C SER A 100 7.61 -17.32 9.30
N ILE A 101 6.82 -16.91 8.33
CA ILE A 101 5.48 -17.41 8.01
C ILE A 101 5.56 -17.96 6.59
N MET A 102 5.16 -19.22 6.41
CA MET A 102 5.14 -19.88 5.10
C MET A 102 3.70 -19.94 4.58
N LEU A 103 3.49 -19.37 3.40
CA LEU A 103 2.23 -19.49 2.66
C LEU A 103 2.42 -20.39 1.44
N GLU A 104 1.46 -21.28 1.23
CA GLU A 104 1.32 -22.08 0.02
C GLU A 104 0.13 -21.55 -0.77
N SER A 105 0.38 -20.99 -1.94
CA SER A 105 -0.63 -20.34 -2.78
C SER A 105 -0.81 -21.05 -4.10
N LYS A 106 -2.05 -21.10 -4.59
CA LYS A 106 -2.42 -21.61 -5.91
C LYS A 106 -3.27 -20.60 -6.64
N VAL A 107 -2.99 -20.43 -7.92
CA VAL A 107 -3.87 -19.66 -8.81
C VAL A 107 -5.03 -20.55 -9.20
N GLU A 108 -6.24 -20.14 -8.85
CA GLU A 108 -7.47 -20.91 -9.15
C GLU A 108 -8.02 -20.57 -10.54
N SER A 109 -7.99 -19.29 -10.90
CA SER A 109 -8.44 -18.86 -12.21
C SER A 109 -7.80 -17.55 -12.65
N VAL A 110 -7.74 -17.39 -13.98
CA VAL A 110 -7.28 -16.15 -14.64
C VAL A 110 -8.28 -15.83 -15.76
N VAL A 111 -8.72 -14.57 -15.80
CA VAL A 111 -9.54 -14.00 -16.88
C VAL A 111 -8.80 -12.80 -17.45
N ILE A 112 -8.63 -12.75 -18.76
CA ILE A 112 -7.93 -11.67 -19.47
C ILE A 112 -8.83 -11.16 -20.59
N ASN A 113 -9.00 -9.83 -20.67
CA ASN A 113 -9.62 -9.15 -21.78
C ASN A 113 -8.62 -8.11 -22.30
N MET A 114 -8.30 -8.17 -23.57
CA MET A 114 -7.36 -7.25 -24.21
C MET A 114 -7.98 -6.67 -25.48
N ASN A 115 -7.79 -5.37 -25.67
CA ASN A 115 -8.08 -4.69 -26.93
C ASN A 115 -6.90 -3.75 -27.21
N GLN A 116 -6.02 -4.18 -28.11
CA GLN A 116 -4.80 -3.45 -28.42
C GLN A 116 -4.49 -3.50 -29.91
N GLY A 117 -4.33 -2.32 -30.54
CA GLY A 117 -3.99 -2.22 -31.95
C GLY A 117 -4.99 -2.87 -32.90
N GLY A 118 -6.28 -2.95 -32.53
CA GLY A 118 -7.34 -3.62 -33.28
C GLY A 118 -7.41 -5.14 -33.04
N MET A 119 -6.53 -5.71 -32.23
CA MET A 119 -6.59 -7.09 -31.77
C MET A 119 -7.49 -7.15 -30.53
N VAL A 120 -8.48 -8.01 -30.56
CA VAL A 120 -9.36 -8.31 -29.42
C VAL A 120 -9.04 -9.75 -28.97
N MET A 121 -8.81 -9.91 -27.68
CA MET A 121 -8.56 -11.23 -27.09
C MET A 121 -9.33 -11.33 -25.77
N ASP A 122 -10.06 -12.43 -25.64
CA ASP A 122 -10.75 -12.82 -24.42
C ASP A 122 -10.30 -14.22 -24.02
N TYR A 123 -9.77 -14.34 -22.80
CA TYR A 123 -9.35 -15.60 -22.22
C TYR A 123 -9.98 -15.78 -20.83
N ASP A 124 -10.55 -16.93 -20.59
CA ASP A 124 -11.05 -17.37 -19.29
C ASP A 124 -10.56 -18.80 -19.05
N SER A 125 -9.74 -18.98 -18.04
CA SER A 125 -9.14 -20.28 -17.68
C SER A 125 -10.17 -21.33 -17.27
N ASN A 126 -11.40 -20.93 -16.91
CA ASN A 126 -12.49 -21.84 -16.55
C ASN A 126 -13.15 -22.47 -17.79
N LYS A 127 -12.91 -21.92 -18.99
CA LYS A 127 -13.42 -22.46 -20.24
C LYS A 127 -12.60 -23.68 -20.69
N SER A 128 -13.30 -24.65 -21.28
CA SER A 128 -12.66 -25.76 -21.97
C SER A 128 -11.97 -25.32 -23.26
N SER A 129 -11.02 -26.09 -23.77
CA SER A 129 -10.33 -25.74 -25.02
C SER A 129 -11.26 -25.60 -26.22
N GLU A 130 -12.42 -26.29 -26.20
CA GLU A 130 -13.42 -26.23 -27.25
C GLU A 130 -14.25 -24.97 -27.28
N GLU A 131 -14.33 -24.28 -26.14
CA GLU A 131 -15.04 -23.01 -25.98
C GLU A 131 -14.14 -21.78 -26.25
N LEU A 132 -12.84 -22.00 -26.41
CA LEU A 132 -11.86 -20.96 -26.68
C LEU A 132 -11.55 -20.87 -28.16
N ASP A 133 -11.41 -19.67 -28.68
CA ASP A 133 -10.85 -19.45 -30.00
C ASP A 133 -9.35 -19.80 -30.06
N GLN A 134 -8.74 -19.68 -31.23
CA GLN A 134 -7.32 -20.01 -31.42
C GLN A 134 -6.39 -19.20 -30.49
N MET A 135 -6.68 -17.93 -30.25
CA MET A 135 -5.89 -17.08 -29.36
C MET A 135 -6.07 -17.52 -27.90
N GLY A 136 -7.31 -17.79 -27.47
CA GLY A 136 -7.62 -18.31 -26.15
C GLY A 136 -6.96 -19.65 -25.86
N GLN A 137 -6.88 -20.57 -26.85
CA GLN A 137 -6.17 -21.84 -26.71
C GLN A 137 -4.64 -21.63 -26.55
N MET A 138 -4.07 -20.65 -27.26
CA MET A 138 -2.66 -20.28 -27.07
C MET A 138 -2.43 -19.73 -25.66
N MET A 139 -3.29 -18.84 -25.15
CA MET A 139 -3.22 -18.35 -23.79
C MET A 139 -3.38 -19.46 -22.76
N LYS A 140 -4.31 -20.40 -23.00
CA LYS A 140 -4.48 -21.57 -22.14
C LYS A 140 -3.19 -22.35 -21.98
N SER A 141 -2.46 -22.59 -23.05
CA SER A 141 -1.19 -23.30 -22.99
C SER A 141 -0.11 -22.57 -22.19
N GLN A 142 -0.17 -21.24 -22.11
CA GLN A 142 0.73 -20.42 -21.29
C GLN A 142 0.33 -20.39 -19.82
N PHE A 143 -0.97 -20.33 -19.53
CA PHE A 143 -1.47 -20.21 -18.14
C PHE A 143 -1.70 -21.59 -17.48
N ASP A 144 -1.97 -22.66 -18.20
CA ASP A 144 -2.16 -24.00 -17.62
C ASP A 144 -1.02 -24.47 -16.70
N PRO A 145 0.27 -24.20 -16.98
CA PRO A 145 1.35 -24.52 -16.05
C PRO A 145 1.25 -23.71 -14.75
N ILE A 146 0.85 -22.43 -14.83
CA ILE A 146 0.70 -21.54 -13.68
C ILE A 146 -0.45 -21.99 -12.77
N LEU A 147 -1.58 -22.36 -13.37
CA LEU A 147 -2.75 -22.88 -12.65
C LEU A 147 -2.48 -24.22 -11.94
N LYS A 148 -1.47 -24.97 -12.38
CA LYS A 148 -1.06 -26.26 -11.77
C LYS A 148 0.07 -26.10 -10.77
N ALA A 149 0.71 -24.92 -10.70
CA ALA A 149 1.83 -24.67 -9.83
C ALA A 149 1.37 -24.33 -8.41
N THR A 150 2.23 -24.66 -7.45
CA THR A 150 2.14 -24.17 -6.08
C THR A 150 3.24 -23.15 -5.87
N ILE A 151 2.87 -21.99 -5.33
CA ILE A 151 3.78 -20.91 -4.99
C ILE A 151 3.99 -20.96 -3.48
N TYR A 152 5.22 -21.17 -3.06
CA TYR A 152 5.63 -21.11 -1.67
C TYR A 152 6.25 -19.75 -1.41
N ASN A 153 5.68 -19.01 -0.49
CA ASN A 153 6.14 -17.67 -0.12
C ASN A 153 6.46 -17.65 1.38
N SER A 154 7.72 -17.37 1.71
CA SER A 154 8.18 -17.19 3.07
C SER A 154 8.34 -15.71 3.35
N VAL A 155 7.68 -15.22 4.39
CA VAL A 155 7.74 -13.81 4.82
C VAL A 155 8.05 -13.73 6.31
N ASP A 156 8.66 -12.62 6.74
CA ASP A 156 8.83 -12.32 8.16
C ASP A 156 7.57 -11.59 8.72
N ARG A 157 7.60 -11.27 10.01
CA ARG A 157 6.48 -10.56 10.66
C ARG A 157 6.34 -9.11 10.24
N TYR A 158 7.33 -8.54 9.57
CA TYR A 158 7.28 -7.19 9.01
C TYR A 158 6.73 -7.15 7.58
N GLY A 159 6.50 -8.33 6.97
CA GLY A 159 6.06 -8.46 5.59
C GLY A 159 7.21 -8.51 4.57
N ASN A 160 8.47 -8.58 5.05
CA ASN A 160 9.60 -8.79 4.13
C ASN A 160 9.55 -10.19 3.54
N VAL A 161 9.68 -10.29 2.23
CA VAL A 161 9.78 -11.57 1.53
C VAL A 161 11.18 -12.15 1.76
N LEU A 162 11.24 -13.33 2.37
CA LEU A 162 12.48 -14.04 2.66
C LEU A 162 12.84 -15.01 1.53
N GLU A 163 11.84 -15.71 0.99
CA GLU A 163 12.01 -16.68 -0.08
C GLU A 163 10.72 -16.83 -0.89
N VAL A 164 10.85 -17.03 -2.20
CA VAL A 164 9.76 -17.44 -3.08
C VAL A 164 10.22 -18.66 -3.89
N LYS A 165 9.41 -19.71 -3.89
CA LYS A 165 9.63 -20.94 -4.66
C LYS A 165 8.37 -21.32 -5.40
N VAL A 166 8.52 -21.79 -6.64
CA VAL A 166 7.41 -22.28 -7.45
C VAL A 166 7.64 -23.75 -7.82
N GLU A 167 6.66 -24.58 -7.59
CA GLU A 167 6.70 -26.01 -7.91
C GLU A 167 5.51 -26.43 -8.78
N PRO A 168 5.76 -27.07 -9.94
CA PRO A 168 7.08 -27.29 -10.58
C PRO A 168 7.72 -25.95 -10.97
N SER A 169 9.06 -25.93 -11.08
CA SER A 169 9.78 -24.72 -11.51
C SER A 169 9.33 -24.32 -12.93
N LEU A 170 8.87 -23.10 -13.08
CA LEU A 170 8.36 -22.54 -14.33
C LEU A 170 9.22 -21.35 -14.72
N PRO A 171 9.92 -21.37 -15.88
CA PRO A 171 10.69 -20.24 -16.37
C PRO A 171 9.80 -18.98 -16.50
N GLY A 172 10.29 -17.85 -16.01
CA GLY A 172 9.58 -16.57 -16.08
C GLY A 172 8.57 -16.32 -14.95
N MET A 173 8.36 -17.27 -14.04
CA MET A 173 7.48 -17.06 -12.87
C MET A 173 8.08 -16.13 -11.84
N GLU A 174 9.39 -15.91 -11.85
CA GLU A 174 10.06 -14.95 -10.98
C GLU A 174 9.49 -13.52 -11.14
N GLN A 175 8.98 -13.21 -12.33
CA GLN A 175 8.34 -11.93 -12.63
C GLN A 175 7.00 -11.75 -11.90
N PHE A 176 6.28 -12.85 -11.66
CA PHE A 176 4.98 -12.83 -10.97
C PHE A 176 5.09 -13.02 -9.47
N THR A 177 6.21 -13.54 -8.99
CA THR A 177 6.43 -13.85 -7.58
C THR A 177 7.32 -12.83 -6.86
N GLY A 178 8.13 -12.07 -7.61
CA GLY A 178 9.01 -11.04 -7.08
C GLY A 178 8.25 -9.78 -6.71
N GLY A 179 8.04 -9.54 -5.42
CA GLY A 179 7.59 -8.26 -4.92
C GLY A 179 6.08 -8.01 -4.98
N GLN A 180 5.25 -9.03 -4.95
CA GLN A 180 3.80 -8.84 -4.85
C GLN A 180 3.44 -8.17 -3.52
N ASN A 181 3.28 -6.83 -3.59
CA ASN A 181 2.38 -6.01 -2.77
C ASN A 181 2.33 -6.26 -1.25
N ALA A 182 3.35 -6.88 -0.66
CA ALA A 182 3.45 -6.94 0.77
C ALA A 182 3.85 -5.56 1.30
N ILE A 183 3.02 -4.99 2.16
CA ILE A 183 3.41 -3.78 2.90
C ILE A 183 4.52 -4.19 3.86
N ASN A 184 5.69 -3.56 3.73
CA ASN A 184 6.74 -3.69 4.71
C ASN A 184 6.39 -2.81 5.91
N PHE A 185 6.04 -3.41 7.04
CA PHE A 185 5.66 -2.69 8.24
C PHE A 185 6.86 -2.08 8.96
N PRO A 186 6.72 -0.90 9.57
CA PRO A 186 7.77 -0.28 10.36
C PRO A 186 8.01 -1.06 11.67
N GLU A 187 9.20 -0.91 12.25
CA GLU A 187 9.53 -1.54 13.54
C GLU A 187 8.74 -0.94 14.71
N GLU A 188 8.46 0.35 14.62
CA GLU A 188 7.81 1.14 15.66
C GLU A 188 6.29 1.11 15.54
N GLU A 189 5.60 1.45 16.62
CA GLU A 189 4.16 1.70 16.59
C GLU A 189 3.83 2.90 15.71
N VAL A 190 2.68 2.83 15.05
CA VAL A 190 2.16 3.89 14.20
C VAL A 190 0.87 4.46 14.75
N SER A 191 0.65 5.75 14.52
CA SER A 191 -0.58 6.48 14.83
C SER A 191 -1.05 7.25 13.60
N ILE A 192 -2.23 7.83 13.65
CA ILE A 192 -2.74 8.67 12.55
C ILE A 192 -1.70 9.76 12.20
N GLY A 193 -1.35 9.86 10.91
CA GLY A 193 -0.33 10.75 10.39
C GLY A 193 1.10 10.20 10.40
N SER A 194 1.37 9.05 11.04
CA SER A 194 2.66 8.36 10.92
C SER A 194 2.91 7.93 9.48
N SER A 195 4.16 7.97 9.04
CA SER A 195 4.53 7.53 7.70
C SER A 195 5.88 6.82 7.70
N TRP A 196 6.04 5.87 6.76
CA TRP A 196 7.29 5.17 6.49
C TRP A 196 7.44 4.93 5.00
N GLU A 197 8.65 4.57 4.58
CA GLU A 197 8.97 4.29 3.19
C GLU A 197 9.42 2.83 3.03
N SER A 198 9.13 2.29 1.85
CA SER A 198 9.62 1.00 1.39
C SER A 198 10.22 1.18 0.00
N GLU A 199 11.30 0.47 -0.27
CA GLU A 199 11.98 0.47 -1.56
C GLU A 199 11.95 -0.94 -2.14
N SER A 200 11.63 -1.05 -3.42
CA SER A 200 11.71 -2.30 -4.17
C SER A 200 12.38 -2.06 -5.52
N GLU A 201 13.10 -3.06 -5.99
CA GLU A 201 13.69 -3.05 -7.32
C GLU A 201 13.30 -4.31 -8.07
N ASN A 202 12.77 -4.14 -9.27
CA ASN A 202 12.39 -5.25 -10.13
C ASN A 202 12.65 -4.88 -11.60
N GLN A 203 13.35 -5.75 -12.33
CA GLN A 203 13.63 -5.61 -13.77
C GLN A 203 14.22 -4.24 -14.17
N GLY A 204 15.07 -3.65 -13.32
CA GLY A 204 15.68 -2.35 -13.56
C GLY A 204 14.75 -1.15 -13.31
N MET A 205 13.57 -1.37 -12.73
CA MET A 205 12.74 -0.33 -12.15
C MET A 205 12.90 -0.32 -10.63
N LYS A 206 13.18 0.85 -10.09
CA LYS A 206 13.21 1.14 -8.67
C LYS A 206 11.92 1.86 -8.30
N ILE A 207 11.24 1.36 -7.30
CA ILE A 207 10.00 1.93 -6.78
C ILE A 207 10.23 2.31 -5.32
N VAL A 208 10.03 3.57 -4.99
CA VAL A 208 10.03 4.08 -3.62
C VAL A 208 8.60 4.38 -3.25
N THR A 209 8.08 3.70 -2.27
CA THR A 209 6.68 3.80 -1.82
C THR A 209 6.63 4.38 -0.42
N LYS A 210 5.86 5.44 -0.24
CA LYS A 210 5.55 6.03 1.06
C LYS A 210 4.14 5.64 1.47
N TYR A 211 4.02 5.08 2.65
CA TYR A 211 2.76 4.79 3.34
C TYR A 211 2.50 5.85 4.39
N THR A 212 1.26 6.31 4.52
CA THR A 212 0.84 7.27 5.55
C THR A 212 -0.44 6.76 6.19
N VAL A 213 -0.47 6.71 7.52
CA VAL A 213 -1.67 6.30 8.26
C VAL A 213 -2.72 7.39 8.16
N ALA A 214 -3.78 7.13 7.43
CA ALA A 214 -4.90 8.05 7.23
C ALA A 214 -5.96 7.92 8.34
N ASN A 215 -6.22 6.70 8.82
CA ASN A 215 -7.22 6.43 9.84
C ASN A 215 -6.92 5.13 10.59
N ILE A 216 -7.36 5.07 11.86
CA ILE A 216 -7.38 3.86 12.70
C ILE A 216 -8.77 3.78 13.27
N ASN A 217 -9.54 2.75 12.95
CA ASN A 217 -10.91 2.56 13.42
C ASN A 217 -11.35 1.10 13.28
N ASP A 218 -12.15 0.62 14.23
CA ASP A 218 -12.80 -0.72 14.20
C ASP A 218 -11.84 -1.88 13.92
N GLY A 219 -10.61 -1.82 14.47
CA GLY A 219 -9.59 -2.85 14.27
C GLY A 219 -8.94 -2.84 12.88
N MET A 220 -9.20 -1.80 12.10
CA MET A 220 -8.63 -1.59 10.77
C MET A 220 -7.76 -0.33 10.75
N ILE A 221 -6.70 -0.37 9.96
CA ILE A 221 -5.89 0.80 9.62
C ILE A 221 -6.02 1.08 8.13
N SER A 222 -6.31 2.34 7.78
CA SER A 222 -6.31 2.81 6.40
C SER A 222 -5.02 3.56 6.12
N LEU A 223 -4.41 3.22 5.00
CA LEU A 223 -3.15 3.80 4.53
C LEU A 223 -3.38 4.54 3.23
N ASP A 224 -2.89 5.78 3.15
CA ASP A 224 -2.65 6.45 1.89
C ASP A 224 -1.26 6.06 1.38
N ILE A 225 -1.17 5.80 0.07
CA ILE A 225 0.02 5.32 -0.61
C ILE A 225 0.41 6.35 -1.67
N ALA A 226 1.68 6.73 -1.71
CA ALA A 226 2.25 7.54 -2.78
C ALA A 226 3.68 7.07 -3.05
N GLY A 227 4.17 7.24 -4.28
CA GLY A 227 5.53 6.84 -4.58
C GLY A 227 6.00 7.26 -5.96
N ASP A 228 7.28 7.01 -6.18
CA ASP A 228 7.98 7.35 -7.41
C ASP A 228 8.61 6.10 -8.03
N VAL A 229 8.58 6.03 -9.35
CA VAL A 229 9.21 4.98 -10.15
C VAL A 229 10.36 5.59 -10.96
N SER A 230 11.51 4.94 -10.95
CA SER A 230 12.70 5.34 -11.69
C SER A 230 13.43 4.13 -12.29
N GLY A 231 14.41 4.36 -13.17
CA GLY A 231 15.19 3.34 -13.86
C GLY A 231 14.88 3.28 -15.35
N ILE A 232 14.54 2.10 -15.88
CA ILE A 232 14.21 1.92 -17.32
C ILE A 232 12.93 2.67 -17.75
N GLY A 233 12.11 3.11 -16.79
CA GLY A 233 10.97 3.99 -16.93
C GLY A 233 10.93 4.98 -15.79
N THR A 234 10.07 5.98 -15.89
CA THR A 234 9.78 6.93 -14.82
C THR A 234 8.29 7.03 -14.62
N GLY A 235 7.87 7.35 -13.40
CA GLY A 235 6.45 7.47 -13.12
C GLY A 235 6.16 7.77 -11.67
N THR A 236 4.87 7.78 -11.36
CA THR A 236 4.36 7.98 -10.01
C THR A 236 3.31 6.93 -9.70
N LEU A 237 3.15 6.61 -8.44
CA LEU A 237 2.04 5.79 -7.96
C LEU A 237 1.30 6.50 -6.83
N ILE A 238 0.00 6.30 -6.79
CA ILE A 238 -0.87 6.70 -5.70
C ILE A 238 -1.83 5.55 -5.37
N GLY A 239 -2.30 5.49 -4.15
CA GLY A 239 -3.24 4.44 -3.79
C GLY A 239 -3.74 4.53 -2.38
N LYS A 240 -4.54 3.54 -2.03
CA LYS A 240 -5.07 3.32 -0.68
C LYS A 240 -5.02 1.85 -0.33
N SER A 241 -4.83 1.57 0.92
CA SER A 241 -4.89 0.21 1.45
C SER A 241 -5.60 0.17 2.79
N THR A 242 -6.18 -0.97 3.09
CA THR A 242 -6.77 -1.26 4.40
C THR A 242 -6.14 -2.54 4.94
N VAL A 243 -5.67 -2.48 6.19
CA VAL A 243 -5.02 -3.58 6.88
C VAL A 243 -5.80 -3.89 8.16
N GLU A 244 -6.08 -5.16 8.41
CA GLU A 244 -6.62 -5.62 9.68
C GLU A 244 -5.50 -5.64 10.74
N ILE A 245 -5.68 -4.89 11.82
CA ILE A 245 -4.63 -4.68 12.84
C ILE A 245 -4.27 -5.99 13.54
N SER A 246 -5.26 -6.84 13.81
CA SER A 246 -5.09 -8.09 14.57
C SER A 246 -4.21 -9.13 13.85
N SER A 247 -4.29 -9.18 12.53
CA SER A 247 -3.57 -10.15 11.69
C SER A 247 -2.46 -9.54 10.84
N GLY A 248 -2.46 -8.20 10.66
CA GLY A 248 -1.60 -7.53 9.70
C GLY A 248 -1.97 -7.81 8.24
N VAL A 249 -3.12 -8.45 7.99
CA VAL A 249 -3.56 -8.79 6.64
C VAL A 249 -4.06 -7.56 5.92
N GLN A 250 -3.51 -7.30 4.73
CA GLN A 250 -4.05 -6.31 3.81
C GLN A 250 -5.34 -6.84 3.19
N THR A 251 -6.48 -6.35 3.67
CA THR A 251 -7.81 -6.82 3.24
C THR A 251 -8.23 -6.21 1.91
N ASN A 252 -7.75 -5.01 1.61
CA ASN A 252 -8.03 -4.30 0.36
C ASN A 252 -6.86 -3.39 0.00
N ALA A 253 -6.57 -3.25 -1.29
CA ALA A 253 -5.72 -2.19 -1.83
C ALA A 253 -6.19 -1.78 -3.22
N THR A 254 -6.03 -0.50 -3.54
CA THR A 254 -6.13 0.03 -4.90
C THR A 254 -4.94 0.94 -5.13
N ILE A 255 -4.16 0.64 -6.16
CA ILE A 255 -2.96 1.41 -6.54
C ILE A 255 -3.11 1.79 -8.01
N GLU A 256 -2.96 3.06 -8.29
CA GLU A 256 -2.84 3.60 -9.63
C GLU A 256 -1.39 4.02 -9.88
N MET A 257 -0.82 3.57 -10.98
CA MET A 257 0.55 3.86 -11.39
C MET A 257 0.53 4.46 -12.80
N ASN A 258 1.13 5.63 -12.95
CA ASN A 258 1.34 6.29 -14.23
C ASN A 258 2.80 6.16 -14.59
N LEU A 259 3.10 5.48 -15.69
CA LEU A 259 4.46 5.18 -16.16
C LEU A 259 4.72 5.80 -17.52
N SER A 260 5.93 6.28 -17.71
CA SER A 260 6.48 6.68 -19.01
C SER A 260 7.75 5.88 -19.27
N ALA A 261 7.76 5.07 -20.31
CA ALA A 261 8.90 4.27 -20.70
C ALA A 261 9.04 4.28 -22.23
N GLN A 262 10.22 4.64 -22.73
CA GLN A 262 10.53 4.67 -24.18
C GLN A 262 9.53 5.49 -25.01
N GLY A 263 8.95 6.55 -24.43
CA GLY A 263 7.96 7.42 -25.07
C GLY A 263 6.54 6.85 -25.10
N ILE A 264 6.29 5.75 -24.40
CA ILE A 264 4.96 5.17 -24.22
C ILE A 264 4.47 5.54 -22.83
N GLU A 265 3.29 6.16 -22.76
CA GLU A 265 2.57 6.44 -21.52
C GLU A 265 1.64 5.28 -21.20
N MET A 266 1.73 4.78 -19.98
CA MET A 266 0.90 3.68 -19.47
C MET A 266 0.26 4.08 -18.16
N ASN A 267 -1.02 3.77 -18.02
CA ASN A 267 -1.71 3.83 -16.72
C ASN A 267 -2.06 2.40 -16.30
N LEU A 268 -1.65 2.03 -15.09
CA LEU A 268 -1.96 0.74 -14.48
C LEU A 268 -2.77 0.99 -13.22
N ILE A 269 -3.90 0.28 -13.10
CA ILE A 269 -4.71 0.27 -11.87
C ILE A 269 -4.74 -1.17 -11.37
N THR A 270 -4.24 -1.39 -10.17
CA THR A 270 -4.30 -2.68 -9.49
C THR A 270 -5.24 -2.57 -8.30
N THR A 271 -6.24 -3.44 -8.26
CA THR A 271 -7.10 -3.61 -7.09
C THR A 271 -6.92 -5.02 -6.56
N SER A 272 -6.67 -5.16 -5.27
CA SER A 272 -6.58 -6.44 -4.60
C SER A 272 -7.52 -6.51 -3.40
N THR A 273 -8.11 -7.67 -3.19
CA THR A 273 -8.87 -7.98 -1.98
C THR A 273 -8.40 -9.32 -1.44
N MET A 274 -8.24 -9.42 -0.12
CA MET A 274 -7.88 -10.66 0.56
C MET A 274 -8.85 -10.91 1.70
N LYS A 275 -9.37 -12.13 1.79
CA LYS A 275 -10.34 -12.53 2.80
C LYS A 275 -9.96 -13.89 3.37
N LYS A 276 -9.99 -13.98 4.69
CA LYS A 276 -9.91 -15.26 5.42
C LYS A 276 -11.20 -16.07 5.23
N ILE A 277 -11.08 -17.39 4.98
CA ILE A 277 -12.20 -18.33 4.79
C ILE A 277 -12.13 -19.48 5.80
#